data_bf23e8bc4ea9f05e024a4690da5fcb12
#
_entry.id   bf23e8bc4ea9f05e024a4690da5fcb12
#
_cell.length_a   1.000
_cell.length_b   1.000
_cell.length_c   1.000
_cell.angle_alpha   90.00
_cell.angle_beta   90.00
_cell.angle_gamma   90.00
#
_symmetry.space_group_name_H-M   'P 1'
#
loop_
_entity.id
_entity.type
_entity.pdbx_description
1 polymer ?
#
loop_
_entity_poly.entity_id
_entity_poly.type
_entity_poly.pdbx_seq_one_letter_code
_entity_poly.pdbx_strand_id
1 'polypeptide(L)'
;MKWAILSGIEGNLAAYEAVMADIKRQSRYIEALYILGDVVGPTPESEKLVERLLQPQSGLTPLVCKGWWEEQCLILHGLSATSEPTDLLKIYGGETVKLLWENVSRHTIEWIRNLDFGFFELDCLLIHGTTVSVDEALTPETSPVIMLDRVARMQANNLFCARSGSTFQYNLEAGSIDTGITTLDNQTPNQTI
;
A
#
# COMPACT_ATOMS: atom_id res chain seq x y z
N MET A 1 1.49 21.32 4.18
CA MET A 1 2.14 20.00 4.36
C MET A 1 1.92 19.20 3.10
N LYS A 2 2.96 18.59 2.51
CA LYS A 2 2.87 17.74 1.31
C LYS A 2 3.48 16.38 1.62
N TRP A 3 2.76 15.32 1.33
CA TRP A 3 3.20 13.94 1.47
C TRP A 3 3.39 13.29 0.11
N ALA A 4 4.38 12.40 0.00
CA ALA A 4 4.44 11.41 -1.05
C ALA A 4 3.85 10.10 -0.50
N ILE A 5 2.91 9.53 -1.23
CA ILE A 5 2.26 8.27 -0.87
C ILE A 5 2.50 7.29 -2.01
N LEU A 6 3.12 6.16 -1.72
CA LEU A 6 3.45 5.10 -2.67
C LEU A 6 2.78 3.79 -2.25
N SER A 7 2.57 2.89 -3.20
CA SER A 7 2.12 1.53 -2.96
C SER A 7 2.39 0.64 -4.18
N GLY A 8 2.23 -0.68 -4.02
CA GLY A 8 2.33 -1.62 -5.13
C GLY A 8 3.71 -1.65 -5.79
N ILE A 9 4.78 -1.58 -5.00
CA ILE A 9 6.15 -1.61 -5.51
C ILE A 9 6.54 -3.03 -5.92
N GLU A 10 6.09 -4.03 -5.17
CA GLU A 10 6.17 -5.46 -5.46
C GLU A 10 7.58 -5.94 -5.84
N GLY A 11 8.59 -5.45 -5.13
CA GLY A 11 9.99 -5.76 -5.38
C GLY A 11 10.61 -5.05 -6.59
N ASN A 12 9.90 -4.14 -7.27
CA ASN A 12 10.42 -3.40 -8.42
C ASN A 12 11.36 -2.27 -7.99
N LEU A 13 12.60 -2.61 -7.73
CA LEU A 13 13.63 -1.66 -7.29
C LEU A 13 13.84 -0.52 -8.30
N ALA A 14 13.83 -0.83 -9.60
CA ALA A 14 14.05 0.18 -10.63
C ALA A 14 12.92 1.23 -10.66
N ALA A 15 11.66 0.80 -10.56
CA ALA A 15 10.52 1.71 -10.46
C ALA A 15 10.59 2.56 -9.18
N TYR A 16 10.91 1.95 -8.04
CA TYR A 16 11.10 2.67 -6.79
C TYR A 16 12.17 3.75 -6.91
N GLU A 17 13.36 3.44 -7.46
CA GLU A 17 14.45 4.40 -7.62
C GLU A 17 14.08 5.54 -8.57
N ALA A 18 13.32 5.26 -9.64
CA ALA A 18 12.84 6.29 -10.54
C ALA A 18 11.87 7.27 -9.84
N VAL A 19 10.93 6.74 -9.06
CA VAL A 19 10.00 7.57 -8.27
C VAL A 19 10.75 8.37 -7.21
N MET A 20 11.73 7.78 -6.51
CA MET A 20 12.54 8.48 -5.52
C MET A 20 13.38 9.59 -6.13
N ALA A 21 13.88 9.40 -7.36
CA ALA A 21 14.58 10.46 -8.10
C ALA A 21 13.64 11.62 -8.43
N ASP A 22 12.38 11.35 -8.76
CA ASP A 22 11.38 12.39 -8.99
C ASP A 22 11.00 13.12 -7.71
N ILE A 23 10.72 12.39 -6.63
CA ILE A 23 10.48 12.95 -5.30
C ILE A 23 11.63 13.88 -4.88
N LYS A 24 12.89 13.48 -5.09
CA LYS A 24 14.06 14.28 -4.78
C LYS A 24 14.11 15.59 -5.57
N ARG A 25 13.70 15.59 -6.83
CA ARG A 25 13.58 16.83 -7.63
C ARG A 25 12.53 17.78 -7.05
N GLN A 26 11.48 17.24 -6.44
CA GLN A 26 10.38 17.99 -5.83
C GLN A 26 10.56 18.21 -4.32
N SER A 27 11.66 17.76 -3.73
CA SER A 27 11.88 17.60 -2.27
C SER A 27 11.70 18.86 -1.42
N ARG A 28 11.80 20.05 -2.01
CA ARG A 28 11.54 21.32 -1.29
C ARG A 28 10.13 21.42 -0.71
N TYR A 29 9.23 20.51 -1.11
CA TYR A 29 7.81 20.56 -0.79
C TYR A 29 7.28 19.28 -0.16
N ILE A 30 8.06 18.18 -0.14
CA ILE A 30 7.63 16.89 0.41
C ILE A 30 8.21 16.75 1.81
N GLU A 31 7.33 16.64 2.79
CA GLU A 31 7.67 16.60 4.22
C GLU A 31 7.68 15.19 4.79
N ALA A 32 6.90 14.26 4.21
CA ALA A 32 6.85 12.87 4.59
C ALA A 32 6.65 11.94 3.39
N LEU A 33 7.17 10.71 3.50
CA LEU A 33 7.03 9.65 2.53
C LEU A 33 6.36 8.45 3.20
N TYR A 34 5.18 8.08 2.72
CA TYR A 34 4.44 6.91 3.16
C TYR A 34 4.43 5.84 2.07
N ILE A 35 4.62 4.60 2.46
CA ILE A 35 4.50 3.44 1.58
C ILE A 35 3.40 2.53 2.14
N LEU A 36 2.29 2.45 1.42
CA LEU A 36 1.11 1.72 1.85
C LEU A 36 1.20 0.26 1.44
N GLY A 37 2.23 -0.44 1.96
CA GLY A 37 2.44 -1.86 1.76
C GLY A 37 2.79 -2.28 0.33
N ASP A 38 2.84 -3.59 0.14
CA ASP A 38 3.24 -4.25 -1.11
C ASP A 38 4.63 -3.77 -1.59
N VAL A 39 5.57 -3.72 -0.65
CA VAL A 39 6.99 -3.45 -0.91
C VAL A 39 7.64 -4.69 -1.50
N VAL A 40 7.49 -5.83 -0.81
CA VAL A 40 8.01 -7.12 -1.31
C VAL A 40 7.09 -7.69 -2.39
N GLY A 41 7.62 -8.60 -3.18
CA GLY A 41 6.88 -9.33 -4.20
C GLY A 41 7.65 -10.58 -4.60
N PRO A 42 7.14 -11.40 -5.52
CA PRO A 42 7.77 -12.63 -5.96
C PRO A 42 8.94 -12.34 -6.93
N THR A 43 9.84 -11.45 -6.55
CA THR A 43 10.99 -11.01 -7.37
C THR A 43 12.29 -11.10 -6.58
N PRO A 44 13.42 -11.38 -7.24
CA PRO A 44 14.72 -11.46 -6.56
C PRO A 44 15.23 -10.11 -6.04
N GLU A 45 14.59 -8.99 -6.40
CA GLU A 45 15.01 -7.65 -5.97
C GLU A 45 14.33 -7.19 -4.67
N SER A 46 13.37 -7.96 -4.15
CA SER A 46 12.66 -7.65 -2.90
C SER A 46 13.61 -7.39 -1.72
N GLU A 47 14.64 -8.23 -1.55
CA GLU A 47 15.67 -8.03 -0.52
C GLU A 47 16.40 -6.70 -0.67
N LYS A 48 16.89 -6.41 -1.87
CA LYS A 48 17.61 -5.17 -2.17
C LYS A 48 16.74 -3.94 -1.95
N LEU A 49 15.44 -4.06 -2.26
CA LEU A 49 14.49 -2.99 -2.04
C LEU A 49 14.31 -2.71 -0.54
N VAL A 50 14.15 -3.74 0.28
CA VAL A 50 14.07 -3.60 1.74
C VAL A 50 15.35 -2.97 2.31
N GLU A 51 16.53 -3.43 1.89
CA GLU A 51 17.81 -2.82 2.26
C GLU A 51 17.86 -1.33 1.88
N ARG A 52 17.36 -0.98 0.70
CA ARG A 52 17.28 0.40 0.23
C ARG A 52 16.37 1.27 1.09
N LEU A 53 15.23 0.73 1.56
CA LEU A 53 14.30 1.41 2.46
C LEU A 53 14.90 1.64 3.85
N LEU A 54 15.64 0.66 4.35
CA LEU A 54 16.32 0.74 5.64
C LEU A 54 17.50 1.73 5.64
N GLN A 55 18.06 2.04 4.46
CA GLN A 55 19.16 2.97 4.27
C GLN A 55 18.78 4.10 3.29
N PRO A 56 17.86 4.99 3.66
CA PRO A 56 17.33 6.00 2.76
C PRO A 56 18.43 7.01 2.36
N GLN A 57 18.60 7.20 1.06
CA GLN A 57 19.60 8.13 0.48
C GLN A 57 19.04 9.55 0.25
N SER A 58 17.74 9.74 0.42
CA SER A 58 17.03 10.98 0.07
C SER A 58 16.87 11.99 1.22
N GLY A 59 17.28 11.62 2.44
CA GLY A 59 17.00 12.42 3.64
C GLY A 59 15.54 12.28 4.15
N LEU A 60 14.67 11.63 3.40
CA LEU A 60 13.32 11.24 3.83
C LEU A 60 13.34 9.76 4.21
N THR A 61 13.07 9.46 5.46
CA THR A 61 12.88 8.08 5.91
C THR A 61 11.45 7.66 5.58
N PRO A 62 11.25 6.62 4.75
CA PRO A 62 9.92 6.17 4.43
C PRO A 62 9.24 5.53 5.65
N LEU A 63 7.98 5.86 5.87
CA LEU A 63 7.09 5.19 6.80
C LEU A 63 6.34 4.11 6.02
N VAL A 64 6.56 2.85 6.37
CA VAL A 64 6.04 1.69 5.63
C VAL A 64 5.01 0.97 6.48
N CYS A 65 3.81 0.75 5.96
CA CYS A 65 2.85 -0.14 6.60
C CYS A 65 2.81 -1.51 5.89
N LYS A 66 2.21 -2.48 6.56
CA LYS A 66 2.08 -3.84 6.06
C LYS A 66 1.08 -3.88 4.90
N GLY A 67 1.44 -4.54 3.80
CA GLY A 67 0.58 -4.82 2.67
C GLY A 67 0.20 -6.29 2.55
N TRP A 68 -0.43 -6.62 1.44
CA TRP A 68 -0.89 -7.97 1.16
C TRP A 68 0.27 -8.94 0.95
N TRP A 69 1.28 -8.55 0.17
CA TRP A 69 2.46 -9.39 -0.07
C TRP A 69 3.25 -9.63 1.22
N GLU A 70 3.37 -8.63 2.08
CA GLU A 70 3.99 -8.79 3.41
C GLU A 70 3.22 -9.80 4.25
N GLU A 71 1.89 -9.75 4.26
CA GLU A 71 1.07 -10.71 5.00
C GLU A 71 1.23 -12.12 4.42
N GLN A 72 1.29 -12.28 3.08
CA GLN A 72 1.56 -13.59 2.46
C GLN A 72 2.93 -14.15 2.89
N CYS A 73 3.96 -13.31 2.99
CA CYS A 73 5.26 -13.72 3.53
C CYS A 73 5.14 -14.26 4.96
N LEU A 74 4.41 -13.57 5.83
CA LEU A 74 4.20 -14.02 7.22
C LEU A 74 3.41 -15.34 7.28
N ILE A 75 2.38 -15.51 6.45
CA ILE A 75 1.61 -16.76 6.34
C ILE A 75 2.54 -17.92 5.94
N LEU A 76 3.34 -17.74 4.89
CA LEU A 76 4.27 -18.76 4.42
C LEU A 76 5.27 -19.18 5.49
N HIS A 77 5.70 -18.25 6.33
CA HIS A 77 6.64 -18.52 7.42
C HIS A 77 5.95 -18.94 8.74
N GLY A 78 4.63 -19.15 8.76
CA GLY A 78 3.87 -19.56 9.94
C GLY A 78 3.83 -18.50 11.04
N LEU A 79 3.93 -17.23 10.70
CA LEU A 79 3.98 -16.07 11.61
C LEU A 79 2.71 -15.23 11.59
N SER A 80 1.71 -15.60 10.79
CA SER A 80 0.39 -14.96 10.77
C SER A 80 -0.62 -15.74 11.59
N ALA A 81 -1.71 -15.08 11.97
CA ALA A 81 -2.84 -15.71 12.63
C ALA A 81 -3.62 -16.66 11.70
N THR A 82 -3.54 -16.46 10.40
CA THR A 82 -4.07 -17.34 9.36
C THR A 82 -2.98 -18.29 8.90
N SER A 83 -3.28 -19.61 8.85
CA SER A 83 -2.26 -20.65 8.68
C SER A 83 -2.12 -21.19 7.26
N GLU A 84 -2.95 -20.74 6.30
CA GLU A 84 -2.95 -21.33 4.96
C GLU A 84 -2.83 -20.26 3.87
N PRO A 85 -1.82 -20.35 2.98
CA PRO A 85 -1.64 -19.42 1.85
C PRO A 85 -2.58 -19.75 0.69
N THR A 86 -3.85 -20.03 1.01
CA THR A 86 -4.84 -20.55 0.04
C THR A 86 -5.11 -19.57 -1.09
N ASP A 87 -5.16 -18.28 -0.79
CA ASP A 87 -5.47 -17.26 -1.80
C ASP A 87 -4.26 -16.98 -2.68
N LEU A 88 -3.06 -16.89 -2.11
CA LEU A 88 -1.82 -16.76 -2.88
C LEU A 88 -1.68 -17.93 -3.88
N LEU A 89 -1.88 -19.16 -3.42
CA LEU A 89 -1.76 -20.35 -4.26
C LEU A 89 -2.84 -20.39 -5.36
N LYS A 90 -4.08 -20.04 -5.03
CA LYS A 90 -5.19 -20.02 -6.00
C LYS A 90 -5.06 -18.95 -7.07
N ILE A 91 -4.59 -17.75 -6.70
CA ILE A 91 -4.54 -16.60 -7.59
C ILE A 91 -3.27 -16.64 -8.45
N TYR A 92 -2.12 -16.96 -7.85
CA TYR A 92 -0.81 -16.81 -8.48
C TYR A 92 -0.10 -18.15 -8.78
N GLY A 93 -0.58 -19.25 -8.22
CA GLY A 93 0.01 -20.59 -8.44
C GLY A 93 1.26 -20.88 -7.63
N GLY A 94 1.71 -22.14 -7.69
CA GLY A 94 2.81 -22.65 -6.86
C GLY A 94 4.19 -22.04 -7.15
N GLU A 95 4.45 -21.68 -8.40
CA GLU A 95 5.73 -21.04 -8.78
C GLU A 95 5.89 -19.67 -8.10
N THR A 96 4.83 -18.88 -8.02
CA THR A 96 4.86 -17.59 -7.33
C THR A 96 5.07 -17.76 -5.82
N VAL A 97 4.42 -18.76 -5.22
CA VAL A 97 4.64 -19.12 -3.81
C VAL A 97 6.12 -19.45 -3.56
N LYS A 98 6.70 -20.27 -4.43
CA LYS A 98 8.12 -20.65 -4.35
C LYS A 98 9.04 -19.44 -4.49
N LEU A 99 8.79 -18.58 -5.49
CA LEU A 99 9.59 -17.37 -5.70
C LEU A 99 9.52 -16.43 -4.48
N LEU A 100 8.33 -16.23 -3.93
CA LEU A 100 8.17 -15.41 -2.74
C LEU A 100 8.93 -15.98 -1.54
N TRP A 101 8.86 -17.31 -1.33
CA TRP A 101 9.59 -18.01 -0.29
C TRP A 101 11.11 -17.88 -0.45
N GLU A 102 11.63 -18.08 -1.66
CA GLU A 102 13.07 -18.10 -1.95
C GLU A 102 13.72 -16.71 -1.94
N ASN A 103 12.95 -15.65 -2.26
CA ASN A 103 13.45 -14.29 -2.41
C ASN A 103 13.23 -13.39 -1.19
N VAL A 104 12.75 -13.94 -0.07
CA VAL A 104 12.54 -13.18 1.16
C VAL A 104 13.31 -13.85 2.29
N SER A 105 14.37 -13.19 2.77
CA SER A 105 15.22 -13.71 3.84
C SER A 105 14.55 -13.61 5.21
N ARG A 106 15.12 -14.33 6.17
CA ARG A 106 14.69 -14.23 7.58
C ARG A 106 14.80 -12.80 8.11
N HIS A 107 15.80 -12.05 7.68
CA HIS A 107 15.96 -10.65 8.09
C HIS A 107 14.80 -9.79 7.58
N THR A 108 14.41 -9.96 6.33
CA THR A 108 13.25 -9.28 5.75
C THR A 108 11.94 -9.71 6.41
N ILE A 109 11.78 -10.99 6.76
CA ILE A 109 10.62 -11.46 7.53
C ILE A 109 10.55 -10.78 8.90
N GLU A 110 11.67 -10.62 9.60
CA GLU A 110 11.70 -9.91 10.88
C GLU A 110 11.35 -8.43 10.71
N TRP A 111 11.80 -7.79 9.64
CA TRP A 111 11.38 -6.42 9.28
C TRP A 111 9.88 -6.35 9.01
N ILE A 112 9.33 -7.22 8.16
CA ILE A 112 7.90 -7.29 7.84
C ILE A 112 7.06 -7.46 9.11
N ARG A 113 7.49 -8.32 10.04
CA ARG A 113 6.79 -8.57 11.29
C ARG A 113 6.63 -7.32 12.15
N ASN A 114 7.57 -6.39 12.06
CA ASN A 114 7.59 -5.14 12.82
C ASN A 114 6.90 -3.98 12.11
N LEU A 115 6.37 -4.17 10.90
CA LEU A 115 5.61 -3.13 10.21
C LEU A 115 4.27 -2.88 10.90
N ASP A 116 3.92 -1.60 10.99
CA ASP A 116 2.60 -1.17 11.46
C ASP A 116 1.50 -1.58 10.46
N PHE A 117 0.28 -1.65 10.95
CA PHE A 117 -0.90 -1.86 10.12
C PHE A 117 -1.20 -0.64 9.23
N GLY A 118 -0.92 0.55 9.72
CA GLY A 118 -1.13 1.81 9.03
C GLY A 118 -0.75 3.01 9.88
N PHE A 119 -1.01 4.20 9.36
CA PHE A 119 -0.66 5.46 10.01
C PHE A 119 -1.90 6.34 10.13
N PHE A 120 -2.03 6.99 11.28
CA PHE A 120 -3.02 8.01 11.50
C PHE A 120 -2.31 9.37 11.60
N GLU A 121 -2.46 10.18 10.58
CA GLU A 121 -1.78 11.46 10.47
C GLU A 121 -2.78 12.59 10.20
N LEU A 122 -2.81 13.57 11.11
CA LEU A 122 -3.80 14.63 11.10
C LEU A 122 -5.22 14.03 11.12
N ASP A 123 -5.95 14.13 10.04
CA ASP A 123 -7.31 13.61 9.88
C ASP A 123 -7.36 12.57 8.74
N CYS A 124 -6.26 11.89 8.52
CA CYS A 124 -6.08 10.90 7.48
C CYS A 124 -5.68 9.57 8.08
N LEU A 125 -6.33 8.49 7.66
CA LEU A 125 -5.88 7.13 7.86
C LEU A 125 -5.21 6.62 6.56
N LEU A 126 -3.97 6.18 6.68
CA LEU A 126 -3.16 5.65 5.59
C LEU A 126 -2.91 4.16 5.86
N ILE A 127 -3.49 3.29 5.05
CA ILE A 127 -3.43 1.83 5.20
C ILE A 127 -3.32 1.14 3.84
N HIS A 128 -2.94 -0.13 3.82
CA HIS A 128 -2.91 -0.89 2.58
C HIS A 128 -4.31 -1.32 2.12
N GLY A 129 -5.00 -2.09 2.93
CA GLY A 129 -6.35 -2.61 2.67
C GLY A 129 -7.44 -1.69 3.21
N THR A 130 -8.22 -2.22 4.13
CA THR A 130 -9.28 -1.46 4.83
C THR A 130 -9.07 -1.49 6.34
N THR A 131 -9.96 -0.85 7.08
CA THR A 131 -9.98 -0.90 8.55
C THR A 131 -10.29 -2.30 9.13
N VAL A 132 -10.61 -3.26 8.28
CA VAL A 132 -10.93 -4.64 8.66
C VAL A 132 -9.77 -5.59 8.36
N SER A 133 -9.14 -5.47 7.19
CA SER A 133 -8.10 -6.40 6.75
C SER A 133 -7.20 -5.78 5.69
N VAL A 134 -5.96 -6.24 5.61
CA VAL A 134 -5.04 -5.94 4.50
C VAL A 134 -5.46 -6.59 3.18
N ASP A 135 -6.30 -7.64 3.25
CA ASP A 135 -6.78 -8.37 2.07
C ASP A 135 -7.94 -7.68 1.38
N GLU A 136 -8.75 -6.91 2.13
CA GLU A 136 -9.95 -6.29 1.58
C GLU A 136 -9.59 -5.11 0.70
N ALA A 137 -10.06 -5.15 -0.56
CA ALA A 137 -9.92 -4.05 -1.51
C ALA A 137 -11.21 -3.24 -1.60
N LEU A 138 -11.09 -1.92 -1.52
CA LEU A 138 -12.16 -1.01 -1.94
C LEU A 138 -11.95 -0.68 -3.42
N THR A 139 -13.01 -0.78 -4.21
CA THR A 139 -13.00 -0.52 -5.64
C THR A 139 -14.12 0.46 -6.02
N PRO A 140 -14.12 1.03 -7.22
CA PRO A 140 -15.24 1.85 -7.69
C PRO A 140 -16.60 1.17 -7.60
N GLU A 141 -16.63 -0.17 -7.69
CA GLU A 141 -17.83 -0.98 -7.63
C GLU A 141 -18.24 -1.36 -6.20
N THR A 142 -17.41 -1.04 -5.21
CA THR A 142 -17.73 -1.32 -3.81
C THR A 142 -18.99 -0.59 -3.39
N SER A 143 -19.92 -1.32 -2.79
CA SER A 143 -21.20 -0.77 -2.33
C SER A 143 -20.99 0.42 -1.38
N PRO A 144 -21.77 1.52 -1.53
CA PRO A 144 -21.71 2.67 -0.64
C PRO A 144 -21.90 2.32 0.84
N VAL A 145 -22.69 1.30 1.15
CA VAL A 145 -22.91 0.83 2.52
C VAL A 145 -21.62 0.26 3.12
N ILE A 146 -20.85 -0.50 2.34
CA ILE A 146 -19.54 -1.03 2.75
C ILE A 146 -18.56 0.12 2.94
N MET A 147 -18.51 1.07 2.00
CA MET A 147 -17.66 2.25 2.11
C MET A 147 -17.95 3.01 3.42
N LEU A 148 -19.23 3.28 3.70
CA LEU A 148 -19.65 3.96 4.93
C LEU A 148 -19.24 3.19 6.19
N ASP A 149 -19.43 1.85 6.23
CA ASP A 149 -19.01 1.04 7.37
C ASP A 149 -17.49 1.12 7.59
N ARG A 150 -16.69 1.09 6.53
CA ARG A 150 -15.23 1.18 6.63
C ARG A 150 -14.77 2.56 7.13
N VAL A 151 -15.37 3.63 6.59
CA VAL A 151 -15.09 5.01 7.03
C VAL A 151 -15.55 5.25 8.47
N ALA A 152 -16.74 4.76 8.85
CA ALA A 152 -17.25 4.95 10.21
C ALA A 152 -16.36 4.31 11.30
N ARG A 153 -15.55 3.30 10.97
CA ARG A 153 -14.65 2.64 11.91
C ARG A 153 -13.35 3.40 12.17
N MET A 154 -13.00 4.38 11.35
CA MET A 154 -11.65 4.91 11.35
C MET A 154 -11.43 6.18 12.14
N GLN A 155 -12.47 6.85 12.61
CA GLN A 155 -12.35 8.14 13.33
C GLN A 155 -11.53 9.21 12.57
N ALA A 156 -11.44 9.11 11.24
CA ALA A 156 -10.79 10.04 10.34
C ALA A 156 -11.75 10.48 9.25
N ASN A 157 -11.54 11.64 8.65
CA ASN A 157 -12.37 12.09 7.52
C ASN A 157 -11.80 11.66 6.16
N ASN A 158 -10.52 11.27 6.12
CA ASN A 158 -9.86 10.87 4.88
C ASN A 158 -9.24 9.48 5.02
N LEU A 159 -9.50 8.62 4.04
CA LEU A 159 -8.92 7.28 3.94
C LEU A 159 -8.08 7.19 2.66
N PHE A 160 -6.82 6.82 2.81
CA PHE A 160 -5.95 6.41 1.72
C PHE A 160 -5.70 4.91 1.83
N CYS A 161 -6.13 4.15 0.84
CA CYS A 161 -5.93 2.72 0.75
C CYS A 161 -5.40 2.32 -0.63
N ALA A 162 -4.66 1.21 -0.69
CA ALA A 162 -3.85 0.87 -1.85
C ALA A 162 -4.22 -0.47 -2.49
N ARG A 163 -4.86 -1.37 -1.76
CA ARG A 163 -5.08 -2.77 -2.14
C ARG A 163 -5.83 -2.99 -3.46
N SER A 164 -6.63 -2.01 -3.90
CA SER A 164 -7.43 -2.16 -5.12
C SER A 164 -6.60 -2.22 -6.41
N GLY A 165 -5.38 -1.68 -6.40
CA GLY A 165 -4.59 -1.49 -7.63
C GLY A 165 -5.21 -0.50 -8.63
N SER A 166 -6.36 0.11 -8.29
CA SER A 166 -7.09 1.06 -9.14
C SER A 166 -7.03 2.47 -8.55
N THR A 167 -6.87 3.47 -9.41
CA THR A 167 -6.85 4.86 -8.99
C THR A 167 -8.26 5.45 -9.05
N PHE A 168 -8.84 5.75 -7.91
CA PHE A 168 -10.15 6.42 -7.82
C PHE A 168 -10.25 7.28 -6.55
N GLN A 169 -11.21 8.17 -6.54
CA GLN A 169 -11.59 8.94 -5.36
C GLN A 169 -13.09 8.77 -5.11
N TYR A 170 -13.45 8.56 -3.86
CA TYR A 170 -14.83 8.41 -3.41
C TYR A 170 -15.14 9.49 -2.38
N ASN A 171 -16.15 10.32 -2.63
CA ASN A 171 -16.58 11.36 -1.71
C ASN A 171 -17.90 10.96 -1.04
N LEU A 172 -17.91 10.97 0.29
CA LEU A 172 -19.09 10.71 1.10
C LEU A 172 -19.49 11.99 1.82
N GLU A 173 -20.61 12.59 1.43
CA GLU A 173 -21.14 13.76 2.11
C GLU A 173 -22.26 13.37 3.09
N ALA A 174 -22.31 14.07 4.25
CA ALA A 174 -23.31 13.82 5.27
C ALA A 174 -24.73 14.06 4.73
N GLY A 175 -25.53 13.00 4.64
CA GLY A 175 -26.96 13.06 4.23
C GLY A 175 -27.22 12.78 2.76
N SER A 176 -26.22 12.67 1.93
CA SER A 176 -26.35 12.15 0.56
C SER A 176 -25.20 11.19 0.27
N ILE A 177 -25.52 10.02 -0.25
CA ILE A 177 -24.51 9.15 -0.86
C ILE A 177 -24.37 9.67 -2.28
N ASP A 178 -23.50 10.65 -2.46
CA ASP A 178 -23.11 11.05 -3.81
C ASP A 178 -22.03 10.07 -4.28
N THR A 179 -22.41 9.20 -5.20
CA THR A 179 -21.53 8.20 -5.82
C THR A 179 -20.69 8.81 -6.93
N GLY A 180 -20.23 10.03 -6.76
CA GLY A 180 -19.29 10.66 -7.66
C GLY A 180 -17.93 9.94 -7.62
N ILE A 181 -17.83 8.80 -8.31
CA ILE A 181 -16.56 8.11 -8.52
C ILE A 181 -15.79 8.87 -9.60
N THR A 182 -14.71 9.52 -9.22
CA THR A 182 -13.78 10.14 -10.17
C THR A 182 -12.58 9.20 -10.33
N THR A 183 -12.45 8.55 -11.48
CA THR A 183 -11.24 7.81 -11.83
C THR A 183 -10.17 8.79 -12.27
N LEU A 184 -9.00 8.75 -11.66
CA LEU A 184 -7.89 9.66 -11.95
C LEU A 184 -7.14 9.34 -13.24
N ASP A 185 -7.43 8.21 -13.88
CA ASP A 185 -6.75 7.73 -15.09
C ASP A 185 -6.99 8.59 -16.37
N ASN A 186 -7.89 9.55 -16.31
CA ASN A 186 -8.24 10.40 -17.47
C ASN A 186 -8.04 11.90 -17.25
N GLN A 187 -7.28 12.31 -16.25
CA GLN A 187 -6.87 13.70 -16.18
C GLN A 187 -5.68 13.93 -17.12
N THR A 188 -5.95 14.19 -18.39
CA THR A 188 -5.03 14.98 -19.22
C THR A 188 -4.72 16.27 -18.48
N PRO A 189 -3.43 16.66 -18.37
CA PRO A 189 -3.03 17.87 -17.65
C PRO A 189 -3.33 19.13 -18.47
N ASN A 190 -4.58 19.39 -18.76
CA ASN A 190 -5.01 20.65 -19.37
C ASN A 190 -6.52 20.85 -19.19
N GLN A 191 -6.89 21.37 -18.04
CA GLN A 191 -8.00 22.34 -17.95
C GLN A 191 -7.82 23.16 -16.68
N THR A 192 -6.94 24.16 -16.79
CA THR A 192 -7.02 25.36 -15.97
C THR A 192 -8.14 26.21 -16.58
N ILE A 193 -9.20 26.45 -15.85
CA ILE A 193 -10.05 27.62 -16.05
C ILE A 193 -9.99 28.44 -14.77
#